data_4184d95259b75586ad08559f323f3d6f
#
_entry.id   4184d95259b75586ad08559f323f3d6f
#
_cell.length_a   1.000
_cell.length_b   1.000
_cell.length_c   1.000
_cell.angle_alpha   90.00
_cell.angle_beta   90.00
_cell.angle_gamma   90.00
#
_symmetry.space_group_name_H-M   'P 1'
#
loop_
_entity.id
_entity.type
_entity.pdbx_description
1 polymer ?
#
loop_
_entity_poly.entity_id
_entity_poly.type
_entity_poly.pdbx_seq_one_letter_code
_entity_poly.pdbx_strand_id
1 'polypeptide(L)'
;GYAIGACASTKTGVFLDVAGSVAITGARDSYILTLLFPTALQAYSGSTPFTSANLANGYGRNVLGALQGDAYENPLTPGGLPPYTALTDFHNPCCYHANAPWPAPQLQYVGYGTWEKAPGGAEGFVGVWYGSGAGTTTVVNARPTSAMNRVYRGYVVGMIGPDEDAGAASYLDSMRSFSAPIEIVVDGTGHVVSGTIDTLLMFDGYDTSVSPPTIKAPALPIAPVNLAPTGSTIDTDSGSLGSAGGTGATVDSASSGFEAKFFGVSGDIGFELAGRLRFRTSNGLIAVGSFGSQFVPAP
;
A
#
# COMPACT_ATOMS: atom_id res chain seq x y z
N GLY A 1 4.12 -7.22 13.20
CA GLY A 1 3.98 -7.07 11.75
C GLY A 1 2.65 -7.60 11.27
N TYR A 2 2.12 -7.03 10.20
CA TYR A 2 0.83 -7.45 9.63
C TYR A 2 1.00 -7.60 8.14
N ALA A 3 0.79 -8.79 7.60
CA ALA A 3 0.43 -8.93 6.21
C ALA A 3 -1.09 -8.91 6.14
N ILE A 4 -1.64 -8.33 5.12
CA ILE A 4 -3.03 -8.01 5.13
C ILE A 4 -3.69 -8.54 3.88
N GLY A 5 -4.71 -9.34 4.15
CA GLY A 5 -5.53 -9.93 3.15
C GLY A 5 -6.30 -8.90 2.31
N ALA A 6 -5.74 -8.49 1.24
CA ALA A 6 -6.40 -8.23 -0.01
C ALA A 6 -5.37 -8.62 -1.05
N CYS A 7 -5.58 -9.74 -1.65
CA CYS A 7 -4.76 -10.32 -2.68
C CYS A 7 -5.61 -10.40 -3.93
N ALA A 8 -5.06 -10.07 -5.06
CA ALA A 8 -5.66 -10.37 -6.34
C ALA A 8 -4.86 -11.49 -7.00
N SER A 9 -5.55 -12.48 -7.55
CA SER A 9 -4.95 -13.39 -8.51
C SER A 9 -4.68 -12.61 -9.79
N THR A 10 -3.44 -12.61 -10.24
CA THR A 10 -3.06 -11.95 -11.51
C THR A 10 -3.62 -12.68 -12.73
N LYS A 11 -4.13 -13.90 -12.53
CA LYS A 11 -4.74 -14.71 -13.60
C LYS A 11 -6.21 -14.43 -13.80
N THR A 12 -6.95 -14.16 -12.73
CA THR A 12 -8.41 -14.06 -12.77
C THR A 12 -8.94 -12.69 -12.40
N GLY A 13 -8.12 -11.80 -11.85
CA GLY A 13 -8.58 -10.50 -11.34
C GLY A 13 -9.48 -10.57 -10.10
N VAL A 14 -9.57 -11.74 -9.46
CA VAL A 14 -10.41 -11.95 -8.27
C VAL A 14 -9.69 -11.51 -7.02
N PHE A 15 -10.41 -10.82 -6.13
CA PHE A 15 -9.93 -10.62 -4.76
C PHE A 15 -9.93 -11.92 -3.98
N LEU A 16 -8.81 -12.20 -3.33
CA LEU A 16 -8.65 -13.31 -2.41
C LEU A 16 -8.39 -12.77 -1.00
N ASP A 17 -9.03 -13.37 -0.02
CA ASP A 17 -8.69 -13.13 1.37
C ASP A 17 -7.48 -13.99 1.75
N VAL A 18 -6.31 -13.38 1.76
CA VAL A 18 -5.06 -14.01 2.21
C VAL A 18 -4.71 -13.45 3.58
N ALA A 19 -4.61 -14.33 4.57
CA ALA A 19 -4.11 -13.96 5.87
C ALA A 19 -2.58 -14.04 5.91
N GLY A 20 -1.96 -13.38 6.90
CA GLY A 20 -0.51 -13.49 7.07
C GLY A 20 0.11 -12.34 7.85
N SER A 21 1.43 -12.23 7.77
CA SER A 21 2.18 -11.20 8.47
C SER A 21 3.48 -10.84 7.76
N VAL A 22 3.92 -9.60 7.92
CA VAL A 22 5.29 -9.17 7.64
C VAL A 22 5.98 -8.89 8.98
N ALA A 23 6.96 -9.71 9.35
CA ALA A 23 7.83 -9.41 10.47
C ALA A 23 9.04 -8.62 9.95
N ILE A 24 9.32 -7.50 10.61
CA ILE A 24 10.49 -6.66 10.32
C ILE A 24 11.48 -6.85 11.44
N THR A 25 12.73 -7.17 11.12
CA THR A 25 13.80 -7.43 12.08
C THR A 25 14.97 -6.48 11.85
N GLY A 26 15.81 -6.30 12.89
CA GLY A 26 16.99 -5.44 12.82
C GLY A 26 16.63 -3.95 12.64
N ALA A 27 17.48 -3.27 11.88
CA ALA A 27 17.33 -1.85 11.54
C ALA A 27 16.42 -1.63 10.30
N ARG A 28 15.42 -2.48 10.10
CA ARG A 28 14.55 -2.52 8.91
C ARG A 28 15.29 -2.92 7.62
N ASP A 29 16.22 -3.84 7.75
CA ASP A 29 16.99 -4.42 6.65
C ASP A 29 16.65 -5.89 6.39
N SER A 30 15.76 -6.45 7.20
CA SER A 30 15.37 -7.86 7.12
C SER A 30 13.87 -8.02 7.37
N TYR A 31 13.22 -8.82 6.54
CA TYR A 31 11.79 -9.04 6.56
C TYR A 31 11.47 -10.54 6.50
N ILE A 32 10.38 -10.95 7.10
CA ILE A 32 9.80 -12.28 6.89
C ILE A 32 8.33 -12.07 6.50
N LEU A 33 8.02 -12.35 5.24
CA LEU A 33 6.65 -12.37 4.73
C LEU A 33 6.06 -13.76 4.93
N THR A 34 5.00 -13.88 5.70
CA THR A 34 4.22 -15.11 5.86
C THR A 34 2.86 -14.92 5.22
N LEU A 35 2.51 -15.80 4.28
CA LEU A 35 1.22 -15.81 3.58
C LEU A 35 0.47 -17.09 3.89
N LEU A 36 -0.81 -16.95 4.21
CA LEU A 36 -1.72 -18.06 4.50
C LEU A 36 -2.91 -17.95 3.54
N PHE A 37 -2.84 -18.72 2.47
CA PHE A 37 -3.89 -18.77 1.45
C PHE A 37 -5.07 -19.63 1.91
N PRO A 38 -6.28 -19.39 1.39
CA PRO A 38 -7.44 -20.25 1.60
C PRO A 38 -7.15 -21.71 1.22
N THR A 39 -7.92 -22.65 1.75
CA THR A 39 -7.69 -24.09 1.61
C THR A 39 -7.48 -24.53 0.15
N ALA A 40 -8.23 -23.98 -0.79
CA ALA A 40 -8.10 -24.29 -2.22
C ALA A 40 -6.74 -23.88 -2.82
N LEU A 41 -6.03 -22.94 -2.19
CA LEU A 41 -4.76 -22.38 -2.64
C LEU A 41 -3.65 -22.58 -1.59
N GLN A 42 -3.86 -23.50 -0.64
CA GLN A 42 -2.95 -23.72 0.50
C GLN A 42 -1.52 -24.09 0.08
N ALA A 43 -1.35 -24.68 -1.09
CA ALA A 43 -0.03 -25.00 -1.65
C ALA A 43 0.86 -23.75 -1.84
N TYR A 44 0.28 -22.56 -1.92
CA TYR A 44 1.00 -21.30 -2.04
C TYR A 44 1.30 -20.65 -0.69
N SER A 45 0.81 -21.21 0.42
CA SER A 45 1.10 -20.73 1.77
C SER A 45 2.57 -20.98 2.14
N GLY A 46 3.11 -20.09 2.98
CA GLY A 46 4.48 -20.23 3.48
C GLY A 46 5.10 -18.93 3.93
N SER A 47 6.33 -19.02 4.42
CA SER A 47 7.12 -17.89 4.87
C SER A 47 8.33 -17.69 3.97
N THR A 48 8.59 -16.45 3.58
CA THR A 48 9.73 -16.07 2.74
C THR A 48 10.55 -15.01 3.48
N PRO A 49 11.82 -15.29 3.80
CA PRO A 49 12.72 -14.31 4.38
C PRO A 49 13.32 -13.41 3.30
N PHE A 50 13.57 -12.16 3.67
CA PHE A 50 14.27 -11.17 2.85
C PHE A 50 15.34 -10.48 3.69
N THR A 51 16.50 -10.24 3.10
CA THR A 51 17.63 -9.53 3.69
C THR A 51 18.18 -8.54 2.67
N SER A 52 19.20 -7.78 3.04
CA SER A 52 19.88 -6.90 2.10
C SER A 52 20.43 -7.62 0.85
N ALA A 53 20.71 -8.93 0.95
CA ALA A 53 21.12 -9.74 -0.21
C ALA A 53 19.99 -9.98 -1.22
N ASN A 54 18.73 -9.73 -0.85
CA ASN A 54 17.55 -9.86 -1.70
C ASN A 54 17.11 -8.54 -2.34
N LEU A 55 17.86 -7.44 -2.15
CA LEU A 55 17.56 -6.16 -2.80
C LEU A 55 17.60 -6.30 -4.32
N ALA A 56 16.50 -6.00 -4.97
CA ALA A 56 16.35 -6.11 -6.41
C ALA A 56 17.11 -5.00 -7.15
N ASN A 57 17.63 -5.32 -8.32
CA ASN A 57 18.22 -4.37 -9.29
C ASN A 57 19.42 -3.53 -8.83
N GLY A 58 20.23 -3.99 -7.88
CA GLY A 58 21.49 -3.32 -7.49
C GLY A 58 21.33 -1.97 -6.79
N TYR A 59 20.16 -1.36 -6.83
CA TYR A 59 19.81 -0.10 -6.16
C TYR A 59 18.72 -0.28 -5.10
N GLY A 60 18.13 -1.48 -5.01
CA GLY A 60 17.10 -1.80 -4.03
C GLY A 60 15.83 -0.95 -4.11
N ARG A 61 15.60 -0.30 -5.24
CA ARG A 61 14.49 0.63 -5.38
C ARG A 61 13.53 0.21 -6.49
N ASN A 62 12.25 0.21 -6.18
CA ASN A 62 11.17 -0.03 -7.12
C ASN A 62 10.23 1.17 -7.17
N VAL A 63 9.51 1.31 -8.27
CA VAL A 63 8.56 2.41 -8.47
C VAL A 63 7.15 1.84 -8.49
N LEU A 64 6.32 2.30 -7.57
CA LEU A 64 4.88 2.06 -7.60
C LEU A 64 4.17 3.40 -7.90
N GLY A 65 3.54 3.48 -9.05
CA GLY A 65 3.00 4.75 -9.53
C GLY A 65 4.10 5.78 -9.74
N ALA A 66 4.12 6.82 -8.92
CA ALA A 66 5.13 7.88 -8.94
C ALA A 66 6.04 7.89 -7.70
N LEU A 67 5.82 6.98 -6.74
CA LEU A 67 6.60 6.88 -5.50
C LEU A 67 7.66 5.79 -5.61
N GLN A 68 8.87 6.06 -5.11
CA GLN A 68 9.99 5.12 -5.16
C GLN A 68 10.34 4.61 -3.75
N GLY A 69 10.35 3.28 -3.59
CA GLY A 69 10.67 2.57 -2.35
C GLY A 69 11.66 1.43 -2.55
N ASP A 70 12.01 0.74 -1.47
CA ASP A 70 12.89 -0.41 -1.50
C ASP A 70 12.13 -1.66 -1.98
N ALA A 71 12.79 -2.52 -2.75
CA ALA A 71 12.25 -3.77 -3.24
C ALA A 71 13.17 -4.94 -2.95
N TYR A 72 12.59 -6.04 -2.55
CA TYR A 72 13.25 -7.30 -2.21
C TYR A 72 12.64 -8.44 -3.01
N GLU A 73 13.46 -9.36 -3.48
CA GLU A 73 13.03 -10.54 -4.24
C GLU A 73 13.73 -11.79 -3.73
N ASN A 74 12.99 -12.87 -3.51
CA ASN A 74 13.54 -14.15 -3.05
C ASN A 74 12.90 -15.34 -3.80
N PRO A 75 13.66 -16.18 -4.49
CA PRO A 75 15.08 -15.95 -4.82
C PRO A 75 15.26 -14.74 -5.73
N LEU A 76 16.41 -14.08 -5.64
CA LEU A 76 16.76 -13.01 -6.56
C LEU A 76 17.05 -13.63 -7.94
N THR A 77 16.14 -13.37 -8.88
CA THR A 77 16.23 -13.92 -10.23
C THR A 77 16.47 -12.82 -11.25
N PRO A 78 17.37 -13.02 -12.23
CA PRO A 78 17.57 -12.04 -13.28
C PRO A 78 16.27 -11.75 -14.05
N GLY A 79 15.87 -10.48 -14.06
CA GLY A 79 14.66 -10.05 -14.78
C GLY A 79 13.34 -10.43 -14.12
N GLY A 80 13.34 -10.80 -12.83
CA GLY A 80 12.12 -11.12 -12.09
C GLY A 80 11.38 -12.36 -12.63
N LEU A 81 12.11 -13.36 -13.12
CA LEU A 81 11.51 -14.57 -13.68
C LEU A 81 11.01 -15.52 -12.58
N PRO A 82 9.75 -16.03 -12.67
CA PRO A 82 9.21 -17.00 -11.70
C PRO A 82 10.03 -18.30 -11.65
N PRO A 83 10.04 -19.00 -10.50
CA PRO A 83 9.29 -18.69 -9.28
C PRO A 83 10.00 -17.68 -8.37
N TYR A 84 9.29 -16.69 -7.87
CA TYR A 84 9.82 -15.75 -6.87
C TYR A 84 8.72 -15.26 -5.90
N THR A 85 9.14 -14.66 -4.80
CA THR A 85 8.30 -13.85 -3.93
C THR A 85 8.97 -12.50 -3.76
N ALA A 86 8.23 -11.41 -3.92
CA ALA A 86 8.74 -10.05 -3.79
C ALA A 86 8.02 -9.30 -2.68
N LEU A 87 8.71 -8.32 -2.10
CA LEU A 87 8.21 -7.40 -1.09
C LEU A 87 8.74 -6.00 -1.41
N THR A 88 7.88 -5.01 -1.29
CA THR A 88 8.31 -3.59 -1.32
C THR A 88 8.09 -2.94 0.03
N ASP A 89 8.96 -2.00 0.40
CA ASP A 89 8.84 -1.19 1.61
C ASP A 89 9.00 0.30 1.30
N PHE A 90 8.06 1.09 1.79
CA PHE A 90 7.98 2.54 1.61
C PHE A 90 8.10 3.31 2.93
N HIS A 91 8.69 2.73 3.99
CA HIS A 91 8.95 3.47 5.23
C HIS A 91 9.87 4.68 5.01
N ASN A 92 10.77 4.58 4.05
CA ASN A 92 11.73 5.63 3.68
C ASN A 92 11.70 5.84 2.16
N PRO A 93 10.59 6.33 1.60
CA PRO A 93 10.51 6.57 0.17
C PRO A 93 11.51 7.65 -0.24
N CYS A 94 12.20 7.41 -1.36
CA CYS A 94 13.20 8.36 -1.86
C CYS A 94 12.54 9.66 -2.33
N CYS A 95 11.52 9.53 -3.11
CA CYS A 95 10.99 10.65 -3.87
C CYS A 95 9.60 10.33 -4.42
N TYR A 96 8.89 11.36 -4.77
CA TYR A 96 7.65 11.30 -5.53
C TYR A 96 7.86 12.10 -6.82
N HIS A 97 7.80 11.43 -7.97
CA HIS A 97 8.20 11.99 -9.27
C HIS A 97 7.07 12.65 -10.05
N ALA A 98 6.03 13.10 -9.38
CA ALA A 98 4.95 13.92 -9.93
C ALA A 98 4.89 15.24 -9.16
N ASN A 99 3.94 16.12 -9.49
CA ASN A 99 3.69 17.35 -8.73
C ASN A 99 3.16 17.00 -7.34
N ALA A 100 4.06 16.56 -6.47
CA ALA A 100 3.73 16.14 -5.12
C ALA A 100 3.23 17.33 -4.30
N PRO A 101 2.07 17.22 -3.65
CA PRO A 101 1.55 18.30 -2.82
C PRO A 101 2.35 18.48 -1.52
N TRP A 102 3.12 17.47 -1.10
CA TRP A 102 4.02 17.48 0.06
C TRP A 102 5.19 16.51 -0.11
N PRO A 103 6.28 16.66 0.67
CA PRO A 103 7.38 15.70 0.68
C PRO A 103 6.94 14.31 1.09
N ALA A 104 7.61 13.29 0.55
CA ALA A 104 7.39 11.92 0.98
C ALA A 104 7.83 11.75 2.45
N PRO A 105 6.97 11.18 3.34
CA PRO A 105 7.28 11.06 4.75
C PRO A 105 8.41 10.05 4.99
N GLN A 106 9.24 10.35 5.96
CA GLN A 106 10.26 9.42 6.47
C GLN A 106 9.71 8.75 7.71
N LEU A 107 9.19 7.53 7.56
CA LEU A 107 8.50 6.83 8.64
C LEU A 107 9.50 6.09 9.53
N GLN A 108 9.40 6.31 10.83
CA GLN A 108 10.28 5.71 11.84
C GLN A 108 9.69 4.44 12.44
N TYR A 109 8.38 4.39 12.60
CA TYR A 109 7.68 3.36 13.35
C TYR A 109 6.96 2.35 12.45
N VAL A 110 6.56 2.76 11.26
CA VAL A 110 5.79 1.92 10.35
C VAL A 110 6.50 1.72 9.01
N GLY A 111 6.34 0.53 8.44
CA GLY A 111 6.57 0.24 7.04
C GLY A 111 5.25 -0.11 6.37
N TYR A 112 5.17 0.10 5.08
CA TYR A 112 4.04 -0.26 4.26
C TYR A 112 4.50 -0.53 2.83
N GLY A 113 3.72 -1.30 2.08
CA GLY A 113 4.09 -1.62 0.72
C GLY A 113 3.21 -2.69 0.11
N THR A 114 3.74 -3.29 -0.94
CA THR A 114 3.12 -4.39 -1.65
C THR A 114 3.92 -5.68 -1.46
N TRP A 115 3.29 -6.80 -1.75
CA TRP A 115 3.96 -8.07 -1.94
C TRP A 115 3.45 -8.75 -3.21
N GLU A 116 4.28 -9.57 -3.79
CA GLU A 116 3.97 -10.39 -4.95
C GLU A 116 4.45 -11.81 -4.72
N LYS A 117 3.67 -12.79 -5.17
CA LYS A 117 4.09 -14.18 -5.22
C LYS A 117 3.81 -14.74 -6.59
N ALA A 118 4.87 -15.07 -7.30
CA ALA A 118 4.86 -15.68 -8.62
C ALA A 118 5.40 -17.12 -8.53
N PRO A 119 4.54 -18.13 -8.32
CA PRO A 119 4.98 -19.51 -8.13
C PRO A 119 5.47 -20.20 -9.40
N GLY A 120 5.31 -19.55 -10.54
CA GLY A 120 5.56 -20.12 -11.87
C GLY A 120 4.27 -20.55 -12.56
N GLY A 121 4.32 -20.69 -13.88
CA GLY A 121 3.12 -20.92 -14.69
C GLY A 121 2.31 -19.64 -14.89
N ALA A 122 0.99 -19.78 -15.04
CA ALA A 122 0.08 -18.66 -15.31
C ALA A 122 -0.53 -18.06 -14.02
N GLU A 123 -0.21 -18.60 -12.85
CA GLU A 123 -0.75 -18.13 -11.57
C GLU A 123 0.20 -17.14 -10.92
N GLY A 124 -0.33 -16.06 -10.39
CA GLY A 124 0.39 -15.07 -9.61
C GLY A 124 -0.55 -14.37 -8.63
N PHE A 125 0.01 -13.80 -7.59
CA PHE A 125 -0.73 -13.15 -6.53
C PHE A 125 -0.03 -11.84 -6.16
N VAL A 126 -0.82 -10.79 -5.98
CA VAL A 126 -0.34 -9.48 -5.49
C VAL A 126 -1.18 -9.04 -4.30
N GLY A 127 -0.57 -8.36 -3.37
CA GLY A 127 -1.28 -7.82 -2.22
C GLY A 127 -0.51 -6.71 -1.54
N VAL A 128 -1.00 -6.29 -0.39
CA VAL A 128 -0.42 -5.16 0.35
C VAL A 128 -0.16 -5.52 1.80
N TRP A 129 0.73 -4.77 2.44
CA TRP A 129 1.06 -4.91 3.85
C TRP A 129 1.31 -3.55 4.50
N TYR A 130 1.14 -3.48 5.81
CA TYR A 130 1.63 -2.41 6.66
C TYR A 130 1.95 -2.96 8.06
N GLY A 131 2.85 -2.33 8.79
CA GLY A 131 3.19 -2.79 10.14
C GLY A 131 4.36 -2.06 10.75
N SER A 132 4.64 -2.38 12.02
CA SER A 132 5.76 -1.81 12.77
C SER A 132 7.00 -2.69 12.71
N GLY A 133 8.17 -2.06 12.78
CA GLY A 133 9.44 -2.75 12.95
C GLY A 133 9.58 -3.44 14.31
N ALA A 134 10.21 -4.61 14.34
CA ALA A 134 10.64 -5.22 15.59
C ALA A 134 11.84 -4.45 16.15
N GLY A 135 11.91 -4.30 17.48
CA GLY A 135 13.03 -3.65 18.17
C GLY A 135 12.82 -2.20 18.57
N THR A 136 11.79 -1.54 18.06
CA THR A 136 11.28 -0.33 18.67
C THR A 136 10.23 -0.71 19.72
N THR A 137 10.22 -0.04 20.85
CA THR A 137 9.09 -0.05 21.80
C THR A 137 7.91 0.68 21.18
N THR A 138 7.57 0.29 19.92
CA THR A 138 6.49 0.92 19.18
C THR A 138 5.20 0.59 19.89
N VAL A 139 4.55 1.63 20.43
CA VAL A 139 3.20 1.50 20.96
C VAL A 139 2.28 1.49 19.74
N VAL A 140 1.81 0.29 19.40
CA VAL A 140 0.77 0.13 18.39
C VAL A 140 -0.54 0.58 19.03
N ASN A 141 -1.32 1.39 18.31
CA ASN A 141 -2.67 1.82 18.68
C ASN A 141 -2.77 2.84 19.82
N ALA A 142 -1.67 3.46 20.20
CA ALA A 142 -1.78 4.62 21.08
C ALA A 142 -2.37 5.80 20.29
N ARG A 143 -3.63 6.08 20.54
CA ARG A 143 -4.33 7.18 19.89
C ARG A 143 -3.84 8.53 20.40
N PRO A 144 -3.54 9.47 19.50
CA PRO A 144 -3.20 10.80 19.93
C PRO A 144 -4.45 11.51 20.45
N THR A 145 -4.41 12.01 21.67
CA THR A 145 -5.43 12.91 22.19
C THR A 145 -4.96 14.36 22.08
N SER A 146 -5.80 15.24 21.62
CA SER A 146 -5.47 16.66 21.41
C SER A 146 -6.76 17.49 21.53
N ALA A 147 -6.64 18.74 21.94
CA ALA A 147 -7.77 19.66 21.93
C ALA A 147 -8.21 20.07 20.49
N MET A 148 -7.41 19.76 19.48
CA MET A 148 -7.65 20.11 18.08
C MET A 148 -7.49 18.88 17.18
N ASN A 149 -8.11 18.95 16.02
CA ASN A 149 -7.91 17.96 14.96
C ASN A 149 -6.44 17.93 14.52
N ARG A 150 -5.97 16.74 14.16
CA ARG A 150 -4.63 16.51 13.62
C ARG A 150 -4.73 16.11 12.16
N VAL A 151 -3.78 16.58 11.36
CA VAL A 151 -3.65 16.21 9.95
C VAL A 151 -2.46 15.30 9.77
N TYR A 152 -2.68 14.19 9.07
CA TYR A 152 -1.64 13.25 8.66
C TYR A 152 -1.51 13.29 7.15
N ARG A 153 -0.29 13.38 6.66
CA ARG A 153 0.01 13.39 5.23
C ARG A 153 0.98 12.28 4.88
N GLY A 154 0.75 11.66 3.74
CA GLY A 154 1.57 10.57 3.25
C GLY A 154 1.18 10.11 1.86
N TYR A 155 1.47 8.85 1.59
CA TYR A 155 1.20 8.26 0.28
C TYR A 155 0.58 6.87 0.41
N VAL A 156 -0.31 6.58 -0.53
CA VAL A 156 -0.80 5.24 -0.83
C VAL A 156 0.08 4.64 -1.91
N VAL A 157 0.37 3.36 -1.81
CA VAL A 157 0.92 2.52 -2.88
C VAL A 157 0.07 1.29 -3.04
N GLY A 158 -0.03 0.78 -4.24
CA GLY A 158 -0.87 -0.40 -4.47
C GLY A 158 -0.85 -0.91 -5.89
N MET A 159 -1.77 -1.84 -6.14
CA MET A 159 -2.00 -2.46 -7.42
C MET A 159 -3.46 -2.24 -7.83
N ILE A 160 -3.68 -1.99 -9.12
CA ILE A 160 -4.99 -1.79 -9.72
C ILE A 160 -5.08 -2.54 -11.04
N GLY A 161 -6.22 -3.14 -11.31
CA GLY A 161 -6.46 -3.87 -12.55
C GLY A 161 -7.95 -4.09 -12.80
N PRO A 162 -8.29 -4.78 -13.91
CA PRO A 162 -9.67 -5.08 -14.23
C PRO A 162 -10.33 -5.98 -13.18
N ASP A 163 -11.62 -5.75 -12.95
CA ASP A 163 -12.49 -6.61 -12.17
C ASP A 163 -13.09 -7.69 -13.09
N GLU A 164 -13.01 -8.95 -12.73
CA GLU A 164 -13.60 -10.03 -13.54
C GLU A 164 -15.12 -9.90 -13.66
N ASP A 165 -15.78 -9.42 -12.59
CA ASP A 165 -17.21 -9.19 -12.58
C ASP A 165 -17.67 -8.15 -13.61
N ALA A 166 -16.74 -7.32 -14.10
CA ALA A 166 -17.00 -6.34 -15.16
C ALA A 166 -16.85 -6.92 -16.58
N GLY A 167 -16.58 -8.21 -16.72
CA GLY A 167 -16.46 -8.88 -18.02
C GLY A 167 -15.19 -8.55 -18.80
N ALA A 168 -14.15 -8.10 -18.15
CA ALA A 168 -12.87 -7.83 -18.78
C ALA A 168 -12.18 -9.10 -19.30
N ALA A 169 -11.66 -9.05 -20.52
CA ALA A 169 -11.31 -10.25 -21.28
C ALA A 169 -9.91 -10.84 -21.00
N SER A 170 -9.01 -10.15 -20.31
CA SER A 170 -7.71 -10.69 -19.92
C SER A 170 -7.05 -9.91 -18.81
N TYR A 171 -6.48 -10.59 -17.83
CA TYR A 171 -6.02 -10.02 -16.58
C TYR A 171 -4.52 -10.11 -16.36
N LEU A 172 -3.83 -10.97 -17.08
CA LEU A 172 -2.47 -11.41 -16.77
C LEU A 172 -1.41 -10.32 -16.76
N ASP A 173 -1.57 -9.32 -17.63
CA ASP A 173 -0.63 -8.19 -17.74
C ASP A 173 -1.31 -6.87 -17.36
N SER A 174 -2.47 -6.94 -16.74
CA SER A 174 -3.35 -5.78 -16.55
C SER A 174 -3.27 -5.15 -15.17
N MET A 175 -2.71 -5.84 -14.18
CA MET A 175 -2.44 -5.23 -12.87
C MET A 175 -1.31 -4.21 -13.01
N ARG A 176 -1.59 -2.98 -12.65
CA ARG A 176 -0.66 -1.86 -12.69
C ARG A 176 -0.37 -1.37 -11.28
N SER A 177 0.87 -0.99 -11.04
CA SER A 177 1.23 -0.33 -9.80
C SER A 177 0.77 1.13 -9.82
N PHE A 178 0.28 1.61 -8.69
CA PHE A 178 -0.10 3.00 -8.51
C PHE A 178 0.42 3.57 -7.20
N SER A 179 0.49 4.90 -7.16
CA SER A 179 0.62 5.66 -5.92
C SER A 179 -0.27 6.91 -5.96
N ALA A 180 -0.60 7.42 -4.78
CA ALA A 180 -1.38 8.65 -4.64
C ALA A 180 -1.03 9.35 -3.32
N PRO A 181 -1.08 10.69 -3.25
CA PRO A 181 -1.06 11.41 -2.00
C PRO A 181 -2.31 11.09 -1.16
N ILE A 182 -2.13 10.98 0.16
CA ILE A 182 -3.23 10.81 1.11
C ILE A 182 -3.13 11.84 2.22
N GLU A 183 -4.26 12.47 2.54
CA GLU A 183 -4.43 13.32 3.71
C GLU A 183 -5.53 12.73 4.59
N ILE A 184 -5.28 12.60 5.89
CA ILE A 184 -6.22 12.04 6.86
C ILE A 184 -6.37 13.01 8.01
N VAL A 185 -7.61 13.26 8.41
CA VAL A 185 -7.95 14.10 9.56
C VAL A 185 -8.38 13.21 10.72
N VAL A 186 -7.76 13.45 11.85
CA VAL A 186 -8.02 12.75 13.14
C VAL A 186 -8.53 13.77 14.12
N ASP A 187 -9.61 13.45 14.83
CA ASP A 187 -10.23 14.34 15.82
C ASP A 187 -9.46 14.39 17.15
N GLY A 188 -9.95 15.20 18.07
CA GLY A 188 -9.36 15.37 19.40
C GLY A 188 -9.41 14.13 20.29
N THR A 189 -10.20 13.13 19.95
CA THR A 189 -10.28 11.84 20.65
C THR A 189 -9.38 10.76 20.02
N GLY A 190 -8.67 11.12 18.95
CA GLY A 190 -7.75 10.22 18.26
C GLY A 190 -8.43 9.27 17.29
N HIS A 191 -9.58 9.64 16.73
CA HIS A 191 -10.27 8.87 15.70
C HIS A 191 -10.16 9.53 14.33
N VAL A 192 -10.02 8.71 13.29
CA VAL A 192 -10.11 9.19 11.90
C VAL A 192 -11.53 9.67 11.66
N VAL A 193 -11.68 10.91 11.22
CA VAL A 193 -12.98 11.52 10.92
C VAL A 193 -13.18 11.79 9.44
N SER A 194 -12.12 11.93 8.68
CA SER A 194 -12.16 12.05 7.22
C SER A 194 -10.79 11.80 6.61
N GLY A 195 -10.75 11.66 5.32
CA GLY A 195 -9.50 11.61 4.56
C GLY A 195 -9.77 11.68 3.06
N THR A 196 -8.75 12.03 2.31
CA THR A 196 -8.81 12.09 0.85
C THR A 196 -7.55 11.49 0.26
N ILE A 197 -7.74 10.60 -0.70
CA ILE A 197 -6.69 10.13 -1.61
C ILE A 197 -6.88 10.93 -2.88
N ASP A 198 -5.87 11.69 -3.24
CA ASP A 198 -5.88 12.53 -4.44
C ASP A 198 -5.66 11.68 -5.71
N THR A 199 -5.35 12.30 -6.80
CA THR A 199 -5.17 11.66 -8.11
C THR A 199 -4.23 10.46 -8.02
N LEU A 200 -4.74 9.28 -8.41
CA LEU A 200 -3.94 8.07 -8.51
C LEU A 200 -3.06 8.14 -9.75
N LEU A 201 -1.75 7.93 -9.57
CA LEU A 201 -0.77 7.91 -10.65
C LEU A 201 -0.28 6.49 -10.86
N MET A 202 -0.40 6.01 -12.09
CA MET A 202 0.05 4.68 -12.51
C MET A 202 1.50 4.76 -13.01
N PHE A 203 2.34 3.79 -12.65
CA PHE A 203 3.65 3.66 -13.28
C PHE A 203 3.52 3.12 -14.71
N ASP A 204 4.06 3.85 -15.67
CA ASP A 204 4.05 3.52 -17.10
C ASP A 204 5.49 3.55 -17.71
N GLY A 205 6.48 3.19 -16.90
CA GLY A 205 7.88 3.14 -17.31
C GLY A 205 8.60 4.50 -17.21
N TYR A 206 9.66 4.63 -18.00
CA TYR A 206 10.49 5.83 -18.02
C TYR A 206 10.40 6.54 -19.36
N ASP A 207 10.41 7.86 -19.32
CA ASP A 207 10.65 8.69 -20.50
C ASP A 207 12.16 8.80 -20.73
N THR A 208 12.63 8.05 -21.70
CA THR A 208 14.05 8.04 -22.11
C THR A 208 14.38 9.11 -23.16
N SER A 209 13.40 9.89 -23.60
CA SER A 209 13.63 11.00 -24.54
C SER A 209 14.26 12.21 -23.87
N VAL A 210 14.25 12.25 -22.53
CA VAL A 210 14.87 13.28 -21.69
C VAL A 210 16.06 12.71 -20.92
N SER A 211 17.03 13.57 -20.59
CA SER A 211 18.22 13.18 -19.84
C SER A 211 18.37 14.08 -18.60
N PRO A 212 18.37 13.53 -17.38
CA PRO A 212 18.18 12.10 -17.03
C PRO A 212 16.75 11.62 -17.33
N PRO A 213 16.53 10.30 -17.54
CA PRO A 213 15.21 9.74 -17.74
C PRO A 213 14.27 10.04 -16.58
N THR A 214 13.02 10.37 -16.90
CA THR A 214 11.98 10.67 -15.91
C THR A 214 10.92 9.58 -15.86
N ILE A 215 10.27 9.41 -14.71
CA ILE A 215 9.18 8.46 -14.53
C ILE A 215 7.95 8.95 -15.29
N LYS A 216 7.36 8.07 -16.12
CA LYS A 216 6.03 8.26 -16.67
C LYS A 216 4.99 7.78 -15.67
N ALA A 217 4.20 8.71 -15.16
CA ALA A 217 3.16 8.42 -14.19
C ALA A 217 1.85 9.14 -14.59
N PRO A 218 1.14 8.64 -15.62
CA PRO A 218 -0.13 9.20 -16.01
C PRO A 218 -1.19 9.00 -14.90
N ALA A 219 -2.10 9.97 -14.81
CA ALA A 219 -3.24 9.86 -13.92
C ALA A 219 -4.18 8.74 -14.38
N LEU A 220 -4.65 7.92 -13.44
CA LEU A 220 -5.72 6.99 -13.68
C LEU A 220 -7.04 7.74 -13.84
N PRO A 221 -7.96 7.27 -14.69
CA PRO A 221 -9.26 7.92 -14.92
C PRO A 221 -10.25 7.60 -13.79
N ILE A 222 -9.84 7.85 -12.54
CA ILE A 222 -10.60 7.60 -11.31
C ILE A 222 -10.71 8.91 -10.56
N ALA A 223 -11.92 9.25 -10.11
CA ALA A 223 -12.14 10.40 -9.25
C ALA A 223 -11.37 10.25 -7.93
N PRO A 224 -10.93 11.34 -7.30
CA PRO A 224 -10.33 11.30 -5.97
C PRO A 224 -11.19 10.52 -4.99
N VAL A 225 -10.55 9.80 -4.06
CA VAL A 225 -11.23 8.86 -3.16
C VAL A 225 -11.31 9.45 -1.76
N ASN A 226 -12.53 9.50 -1.21
CA ASN A 226 -12.76 9.91 0.18
C ASN A 226 -12.81 8.71 1.11
N LEU A 227 -12.19 8.87 2.28
CA LEU A 227 -12.36 7.98 3.43
C LEU A 227 -13.58 8.44 4.23
N ALA A 228 -14.55 7.55 4.40
CA ALA A 228 -15.73 7.74 5.22
C ALA A 228 -15.70 6.76 6.40
N PRO A 229 -15.19 7.18 7.57
CA PRO A 229 -15.12 6.34 8.75
C PRO A 229 -16.52 5.92 9.21
N THR A 230 -16.70 4.63 9.47
CA THR A 230 -17.98 4.05 9.91
C THR A 230 -17.85 3.25 11.19
N GLY A 231 -16.62 2.99 11.64
CA GLY A 231 -16.37 2.24 12.86
C GLY A 231 -14.98 2.49 13.40
N SER A 232 -14.87 2.36 14.72
CA SER A 232 -13.59 2.39 15.41
C SER A 232 -13.59 1.38 16.54
N THR A 233 -12.47 0.70 16.70
CA THR A 233 -12.17 -0.10 17.87
C THR A 233 -11.06 0.57 18.66
N ILE A 234 -10.67 -0.01 19.80
CA ILE A 234 -9.52 0.49 20.55
C ILE A 234 -8.23 0.49 19.70
N ASP A 235 -8.17 -0.39 18.71
CA ASP A 235 -6.97 -0.68 17.94
C ASP A 235 -7.01 -0.19 16.49
N THR A 236 -8.19 0.02 15.91
CA THR A 236 -8.32 0.21 14.47
C THR A 236 -9.47 1.16 14.16
N ASP A 237 -9.24 2.11 13.29
CA ASP A 237 -10.28 2.85 12.60
C ASP A 237 -10.57 2.19 11.26
N SER A 238 -11.84 2.08 10.90
CA SER A 238 -12.27 1.49 9.64
C SER A 238 -13.45 2.25 9.05
N GLY A 239 -13.69 2.03 7.78
CA GLY A 239 -14.80 2.67 7.10
C GLY A 239 -14.90 2.27 5.64
N SER A 240 -15.85 2.88 4.96
CA SER A 240 -16.02 2.78 3.52
C SER A 240 -15.16 3.79 2.78
N LEU A 241 -15.00 3.56 1.48
CA LEU A 241 -14.41 4.52 0.55
C LEU A 241 -15.51 4.99 -0.40
N GLY A 242 -15.42 6.24 -0.82
CA GLY A 242 -16.34 6.84 -1.79
C GLY A 242 -15.60 7.79 -2.70
N SER A 243 -16.29 8.39 -3.66
CA SER A 243 -15.68 9.40 -4.53
C SER A 243 -15.82 10.80 -3.95
N ALA A 244 -14.77 11.57 -4.03
CA ALA A 244 -14.72 12.97 -3.57
C ALA A 244 -15.36 13.97 -4.54
N GLY A 245 -15.98 13.47 -5.61
CA GLY A 245 -16.39 14.31 -6.74
C GLY A 245 -15.25 14.49 -7.75
N GLY A 246 -15.51 15.19 -8.83
CA GLY A 246 -14.53 15.40 -9.89
C GLY A 246 -14.81 14.54 -11.13
N THR A 247 -13.82 14.46 -12.02
CA THR A 247 -13.89 13.69 -13.26
C THR A 247 -13.27 12.31 -13.08
N GLY A 248 -13.84 11.30 -13.70
CA GLY A 248 -13.35 9.93 -13.69
C GLY A 248 -14.37 8.94 -13.15
N ALA A 249 -13.97 7.67 -13.11
CA ALA A 249 -14.77 6.61 -12.56
C ALA A 249 -14.97 6.78 -11.06
N THR A 250 -16.18 6.48 -10.59
CA THR A 250 -16.53 6.59 -9.18
C THR A 250 -16.19 5.29 -8.44
N VAL A 251 -15.92 5.42 -7.14
CA VAL A 251 -15.70 4.29 -6.24
C VAL A 251 -17.05 3.76 -5.75
N ASP A 252 -17.25 2.45 -5.82
CA ASP A 252 -18.38 1.76 -5.23
C ASP A 252 -18.17 1.63 -3.71
N SER A 253 -18.88 2.41 -2.94
CA SER A 253 -18.75 2.44 -1.48
C SER A 253 -19.22 1.18 -0.78
N ALA A 254 -20.11 0.39 -1.41
CA ALA A 254 -20.64 -0.84 -0.82
C ALA A 254 -19.62 -1.98 -0.78
N SER A 255 -18.69 -2.01 -1.76
CA SER A 255 -17.65 -3.04 -1.88
C SER A 255 -16.24 -2.52 -1.56
N SER A 256 -16.12 -1.27 -1.08
CA SER A 256 -14.85 -0.60 -0.82
C SER A 256 -14.68 -0.27 0.66
N GLY A 257 -13.44 -0.33 1.15
CA GLY A 257 -13.19 -0.05 2.56
C GLY A 257 -11.72 0.19 2.87
N PHE A 258 -11.49 0.74 4.06
CA PHE A 258 -10.15 0.95 4.61
C PHE A 258 -10.06 0.52 6.08
N GLU A 259 -8.84 0.29 6.52
CA GLU A 259 -8.45 0.16 7.93
C GLU A 259 -7.20 0.99 8.19
N ALA A 260 -7.13 1.60 9.38
CA ALA A 260 -6.01 2.44 9.80
C ALA A 260 -5.64 2.18 11.26
N LYS A 261 -4.34 2.24 11.55
CA LYS A 261 -3.78 2.08 12.90
C LYS A 261 -2.73 3.14 13.17
N PHE A 262 -2.66 3.57 14.42
CA PHE A 262 -1.65 4.52 14.89
C PHE A 262 -0.38 3.79 15.36
N PHE A 263 0.75 4.45 15.13
CA PHE A 263 2.07 3.97 15.52
C PHE A 263 2.87 5.10 16.16
N GLY A 264 3.77 4.74 17.08
CA GLY A 264 4.61 5.69 17.78
C GLY A 264 5.29 5.05 18.98
N VAL A 265 5.99 5.84 19.80
CA VAL A 265 6.61 5.44 21.06
C VAL A 265 6.08 6.32 22.18
N SER A 266 6.39 5.97 23.42
CA SER A 266 6.08 6.83 24.58
C SER A 266 6.74 8.20 24.39
N GLY A 267 5.94 9.25 24.23
CA GLY A 267 6.38 10.61 23.89
C GLY A 267 6.00 11.05 22.48
N ASP A 268 5.92 10.12 21.53
CA ASP A 268 5.50 10.34 20.13
C ASP A 268 4.28 9.50 19.79
N ILE A 269 3.34 9.40 20.72
CA ILE A 269 2.12 8.62 20.56
C ILE A 269 1.30 9.13 19.37
N GLY A 270 0.98 8.21 18.44
CA GLY A 270 0.20 8.53 17.27
C GLY A 270 0.91 9.47 16.30
N PHE A 271 2.23 9.45 16.24
CA PHE A 271 3.00 10.26 15.31
C PHE A 271 2.85 9.80 13.87
N GLU A 272 2.66 8.50 13.66
CA GLU A 272 2.43 7.89 12.35
C GLU A 272 1.08 7.18 12.31
N LEU A 273 0.46 7.19 11.15
CA LEU A 273 -0.77 6.49 10.85
C LEU A 273 -0.56 5.68 9.57
N ALA A 274 -0.86 4.40 9.62
CA ALA A 274 -0.77 3.55 8.45
C ALA A 274 -1.97 2.61 8.34
N GLY A 275 -2.17 2.08 7.15
CA GLY A 275 -3.29 1.20 6.93
C GLY A 275 -3.33 0.59 5.55
N ARG A 276 -4.48 -0.01 5.26
CA ARG A 276 -4.81 -0.63 3.98
C ARG A 276 -6.13 -0.13 3.45
N LEU A 277 -6.31 -0.31 2.16
CA LEU A 277 -7.57 -0.02 1.48
C LEU A 277 -7.80 -1.02 0.34
N ARG A 278 -9.05 -1.19 -0.01
CA ARG A 278 -9.49 -1.85 -1.23
C ARG A 278 -10.67 -1.11 -1.81
N PHE A 279 -10.78 -1.03 -3.12
CA PHE A 279 -11.96 -0.46 -3.75
C PHE A 279 -12.25 -1.05 -5.13
N ARG A 280 -13.50 -0.95 -5.53
CA ARG A 280 -13.99 -1.18 -6.88
C ARG A 280 -14.42 0.15 -7.49
N THR A 281 -14.38 0.24 -8.80
CA THR A 281 -14.78 1.43 -9.53
C THR A 281 -15.91 1.13 -10.50
N SER A 282 -16.67 2.17 -10.85
CA SER A 282 -17.81 2.07 -11.79
C SER A 282 -17.41 1.68 -13.22
N ASN A 283 -16.13 1.79 -13.58
CA ASN A 283 -15.59 1.34 -14.86
C ASN A 283 -14.92 -0.02 -14.83
N GLY A 284 -15.17 -0.83 -13.78
CA GLY A 284 -14.72 -2.21 -13.69
C GLY A 284 -13.23 -2.37 -13.34
N LEU A 285 -12.70 -1.51 -12.51
CA LEU A 285 -11.37 -1.71 -11.91
C LEU A 285 -11.49 -2.11 -10.44
N ILE A 286 -10.53 -2.91 -10.00
CA ILE A 286 -10.31 -3.24 -8.59
C ILE A 286 -8.93 -2.78 -8.17
N ALA A 287 -8.82 -2.28 -6.95
CA ALA A 287 -7.56 -1.82 -6.39
C ALA A 287 -7.37 -2.31 -4.96
N VAL A 288 -6.12 -2.61 -4.63
CA VAL A 288 -5.63 -2.83 -3.27
C VAL A 288 -4.48 -1.89 -3.02
N GLY A 289 -4.48 -1.24 -1.86
CA GLY A 289 -3.44 -0.31 -1.47
C GLY A 289 -3.11 -0.38 0.01
N SER A 290 -1.88 -0.05 0.34
CA SER A 290 -1.44 0.29 1.69
C SER A 290 -0.96 1.73 1.73
N PHE A 291 -1.02 2.35 2.89
CA PHE A 291 -0.55 3.72 3.07
C PHE A 291 0.22 3.88 4.37
N GLY A 292 1.13 4.85 4.34
CA GLY A 292 1.81 5.36 5.51
C GLY A 292 1.79 6.89 5.48
N SER A 293 1.54 7.48 6.65
CA SER A 293 1.42 8.92 6.80
C SER A 293 1.97 9.37 8.13
N GLN A 294 2.38 10.63 8.19
CA GLN A 294 2.99 11.25 9.35
C GLN A 294 2.18 12.47 9.77
N PHE A 295 2.11 12.70 11.08
CA PHE A 295 1.50 13.91 11.63
C PHE A 295 2.21 15.16 11.12
N VAL A 296 1.43 16.12 10.65
CA VAL A 296 1.92 17.43 10.22
C VAL A 296 1.49 18.45 11.28
N PRO A 297 2.46 19.04 12.02
CA PRO A 297 2.14 20.13 12.95
C PRO A 297 1.44 21.28 12.22
N ALA A 298 0.49 21.89 12.89
CA ALA A 298 -0.09 23.15 12.38
C ALA A 298 1.04 24.21 12.24
N PRO A 299 1.02 25.01 11.17
CA PRO A 299 2.01 26.08 10.96
C PRO A 299 1.97 27.16 12.04
#